data_0ba37a00151a3c57ef9552164c2adbc2
#
_entry.id   0ba37a00151a3c57ef9552164c2adbc2
#
_cell.length_a   1.000
_cell.length_b   1.000
_cell.length_c   1.000
_cell.angle_alpha   90.00
_cell.angle_beta   90.00
_cell.angle_gamma   90.00
#
_symmetry.space_group_name_H-M   'P 1'
#
loop_
_entity.id
_entity.type
_entity.pdbx_description
1 polymer ?
#
loop_
_entity_poly.entity_id
_entity_poly.type
_entity_poly.pdbx_seq_one_letter_code
_entity_poly.pdbx_strand_id
1 'polypeptide(L)'
;IAACLIALGAALLPAIPASAHAIIELNGDPAYAGRTSVMTLEVQHGCLTNELGIDKVKATFAKEFGRVTPKSVQGWTSKVRPATHKAQRVVWTLTGTVPPFNQPTYFPITISWPSTPGIYGLPVTQQCAGEVNKWNVPDAPATADQPSPPLYPLPQVQVLATP
;
A
#
# COMPACT_ATOMS: atom_id res chain seq x y z
N ILE A 1 -59.61 22.06 6.65
CA ILE A 1 -58.46 21.38 7.31
C ILE A 1 -57.62 20.80 6.18
N ALA A 2 -56.49 21.46 5.82
CA ALA A 2 -55.54 21.00 4.79
C ALA A 2 -54.39 20.27 5.50
N ALA A 3 -54.24 18.98 5.22
CA ALA A 3 -53.12 18.18 5.70
C ALA A 3 -51.94 18.31 4.74
N CYS A 4 -50.85 18.91 5.22
CA CYS A 4 -49.57 19.01 4.47
C CYS A 4 -48.77 17.72 4.68
N LEU A 5 -48.67 16.89 3.66
CA LEU A 5 -47.79 15.71 3.59
C LEU A 5 -46.39 16.17 3.27
N ILE A 6 -45.50 16.16 4.28
CA ILE A 6 -44.06 16.37 4.07
C ILE A 6 -43.44 15.03 3.65
N ALA A 7 -43.13 14.92 2.35
CA ALA A 7 -42.37 13.80 1.85
C ALA A 7 -40.89 13.95 2.26
N LEU A 8 -40.42 13.13 3.20
CA LEU A 8 -39.00 13.01 3.57
C LEU A 8 -38.28 12.26 2.44
N GLY A 9 -37.67 13.00 1.53
CA GLY A 9 -36.73 12.42 0.54
C GLY A 9 -35.46 11.97 1.21
N ALA A 10 -35.30 10.66 1.43
CA ALA A 10 -34.05 10.08 1.82
C ALA A 10 -33.05 10.22 0.66
N ALA A 11 -32.10 11.18 0.78
CA ALA A 11 -30.98 11.28 -0.12
C ALA A 11 -30.08 10.04 0.07
N LEU A 12 -30.15 9.11 -0.86
CA LEU A 12 -29.16 8.03 -0.99
C LEU A 12 -27.83 8.67 -1.39
N LEU A 13 -27.00 8.98 -0.39
CA LEU A 13 -25.60 9.32 -0.63
C LEU A 13 -24.93 8.09 -1.25
N PRO A 14 -24.29 8.22 -2.43
CA PRO A 14 -23.49 7.13 -2.96
C PRO A 14 -22.42 6.79 -1.92
N ALA A 15 -22.41 5.54 -1.45
CA ALA A 15 -21.31 5.03 -0.65
C ALA A 15 -20.08 5.10 -1.55
N ILE A 16 -19.15 6.01 -1.25
CA ILE A 16 -17.83 6.04 -1.87
C ILE A 16 -17.20 4.71 -1.43
N PRO A 17 -16.84 3.80 -2.36
CA PRO A 17 -16.16 2.58 -1.98
C PRO A 17 -14.92 3.01 -1.21
N ALA A 18 -14.77 2.52 0.03
CA ALA A 18 -13.54 2.68 0.78
C ALA A 18 -12.46 2.01 -0.04
N SER A 19 -11.68 2.82 -0.76
CA SER A 19 -10.62 2.34 -1.63
C SER A 19 -9.52 1.80 -0.72
N ALA A 20 -9.45 0.49 -0.64
CA ALA A 20 -8.39 -0.22 0.06
C ALA A 20 -7.09 -0.03 -0.71
N HIS A 21 -6.06 0.49 -0.07
CA HIS A 21 -4.79 0.73 -0.74
C HIS A 21 -3.62 0.27 0.12
N ALA A 22 -2.61 -0.29 -0.56
CA ALA A 22 -1.25 -0.20 -0.06
C ALA A 22 -0.68 1.10 -0.65
N ILE A 23 -0.22 2.02 0.20
CA ILE A 23 0.27 3.34 -0.21
C ILE A 23 1.68 3.59 0.31
N ILE A 24 2.40 4.48 -0.37
CA ILE A 24 3.74 4.94 0.01
C ILE A 24 3.61 6.36 0.55
N GLU A 25 4.00 6.55 1.80
CA GLU A 25 4.07 7.86 2.44
C GLU A 25 5.52 8.29 2.60
N LEU A 26 5.82 9.51 2.19
CA LEU A 26 7.16 10.10 2.27
C LEU A 26 7.39 10.91 3.54
N ASN A 27 6.36 11.04 4.39
CA ASN A 27 6.42 11.75 5.68
C ASN A 27 6.91 13.22 5.57
N GLY A 28 6.62 13.87 4.45
CA GLY A 28 7.03 15.25 4.16
C GLY A 28 8.46 15.41 3.63
N ASP A 29 9.21 14.31 3.46
CA ASP A 29 10.58 14.30 2.92
C ASP A 29 10.59 13.73 1.48
N PRO A 30 10.61 14.57 0.44
CA PRO A 30 10.51 14.10 -0.94
C PRO A 30 11.59 13.09 -1.32
N ALA A 31 11.23 12.13 -2.16
CA ALA A 31 12.16 11.16 -2.70
C ALA A 31 13.05 11.81 -3.77
N TYR A 32 14.34 12.06 -3.46
CA TYR A 32 15.31 12.60 -4.40
C TYR A 32 16.25 11.52 -4.94
N ALA A 33 16.54 11.58 -6.23
CA ALA A 33 17.41 10.65 -6.92
C ALA A 33 18.77 10.48 -6.23
N GLY A 34 19.18 9.24 -5.98
CA GLY A 34 20.44 8.90 -5.32
C GLY A 34 20.53 9.25 -3.83
N ARG A 35 19.51 9.85 -3.24
CA ARG A 35 19.47 10.16 -1.80
C ARG A 35 18.91 8.99 -1.00
N THR A 36 19.11 9.06 0.30
CA THR A 36 18.54 8.11 1.27
C THR A 36 17.61 8.85 2.21
N SER A 37 16.37 8.35 2.36
CA SER A 37 15.41 8.88 3.31
C SER A 37 14.54 7.78 3.91
N VAL A 38 13.51 8.14 4.67
CA VAL A 38 12.55 7.20 5.24
C VAL A 38 11.25 7.33 4.48
N MET A 39 10.74 6.19 4.00
CA MET A 39 9.35 6.07 3.55
C MET A 39 8.57 5.17 4.51
N THR A 40 7.27 5.27 4.51
CA THR A 40 6.37 4.34 5.18
C THR A 40 5.49 3.65 4.16
N LEU A 41 5.51 2.31 4.15
CA LEU A 41 4.48 1.55 3.46
C LEU A 41 3.30 1.40 4.43
N GLU A 42 2.16 1.96 4.05
CA GLU A 42 0.90 1.79 4.76
C GLU A 42 0.05 0.74 4.05
N VAL A 43 -0.48 -0.21 4.81
CA VAL A 43 -1.53 -1.12 4.35
C VAL A 43 -2.78 -0.82 5.17
N GLN A 44 -3.78 -0.23 4.52
CA GLN A 44 -4.88 0.47 5.17
C GLN A 44 -5.86 -0.44 5.93
N HIS A 45 -5.96 -1.70 5.56
CA HIS A 45 -6.82 -2.68 6.24
C HIS A 45 -6.42 -4.13 5.90
N GLY A 46 -7.07 -5.08 6.52
CA GLY A 46 -6.94 -6.51 6.24
C GLY A 46 -7.49 -6.93 4.88
N CYS A 47 -7.71 -8.21 4.68
CA CYS A 47 -8.21 -8.76 3.41
C CYS A 47 -9.75 -8.68 3.37
N LEU A 48 -10.29 -8.17 2.26
CA LEU A 48 -11.72 -7.87 2.12
C LEU A 48 -12.62 -9.12 2.10
N THR A 49 -12.13 -10.23 1.57
CA THR A 49 -12.94 -11.43 1.38
C THR A 49 -13.24 -12.14 2.70
N ASN A 50 -12.26 -12.16 3.62
CA ASN A 50 -12.42 -12.84 4.91
C ASN A 50 -12.54 -11.88 6.11
N GLU A 51 -12.42 -10.57 5.88
CA GLU A 51 -12.46 -9.52 6.90
C GLU A 51 -11.49 -9.75 8.08
N LEU A 52 -10.36 -10.40 7.81
CA LEU A 52 -9.32 -10.66 8.79
C LEU A 52 -8.18 -9.65 8.67
N GLY A 53 -7.53 -9.39 9.79
CA GLY A 53 -6.36 -8.53 9.84
C GLY A 53 -5.14 -9.15 9.19
N ILE A 54 -4.13 -8.32 8.93
CA ILE A 54 -2.92 -8.68 8.21
C ILE A 54 -2.01 -9.53 9.09
N ASP A 55 -1.50 -10.64 8.57
CA ASP A 55 -0.49 -11.48 9.23
C ASP A 55 0.86 -11.48 8.53
N LYS A 56 0.92 -11.09 7.25
CA LYS A 56 2.16 -10.99 6.48
C LYS A 56 2.07 -9.95 5.38
N VAL A 57 3.17 -9.22 5.19
CA VAL A 57 3.33 -8.27 4.08
C VAL A 57 4.64 -8.55 3.38
N LYS A 58 4.66 -8.44 2.05
CA LYS A 58 5.86 -8.52 1.22
C LYS A 58 5.88 -7.32 0.29
N ALA A 59 6.97 -6.56 0.28
CA ALA A 59 7.20 -5.49 -0.70
C ALA A 59 8.42 -5.83 -1.54
N THR A 60 8.33 -5.63 -2.85
CA THR A 60 9.43 -5.93 -3.79
C THR A 60 9.96 -4.63 -4.37
N PHE A 61 11.22 -4.36 -4.09
CA PHE A 61 11.99 -3.20 -4.56
C PHE A 61 12.81 -3.63 -5.78
N ALA A 62 12.58 -3.00 -6.91
CA ALA A 62 13.31 -3.26 -8.15
C ALA A 62 14.82 -2.96 -7.97
N LYS A 63 15.64 -3.42 -8.90
CA LYS A 63 17.12 -3.30 -8.83
C LYS A 63 17.63 -1.87 -8.79
N GLU A 64 16.83 -0.93 -9.26
CA GLU A 64 17.12 0.51 -9.28
C GLU A 64 17.18 1.12 -7.89
N PHE A 65 16.44 0.53 -6.94
CA PHE A 65 16.54 0.90 -5.53
C PHE A 65 17.87 0.40 -4.95
N GLY A 66 18.54 1.27 -4.20
CA GLY A 66 19.75 0.90 -3.48
C GLY A 66 19.44 0.08 -2.23
N ARG A 67 20.09 0.44 -1.10
CA ARG A 67 19.85 -0.28 0.15
C ARG A 67 18.44 -0.06 0.66
N VAL A 68 17.79 -1.16 1.05
CA VAL A 68 16.47 -1.18 1.69
C VAL A 68 16.62 -1.75 3.10
N THR A 69 16.28 -0.97 4.12
CA THR A 69 16.42 -1.36 5.53
C THR A 69 15.10 -1.11 6.26
N PRO A 70 14.30 -2.16 6.53
CA PRO A 70 13.08 -2.02 7.31
C PRO A 70 13.41 -1.61 8.74
N LYS A 71 12.61 -0.69 9.31
CA LYS A 71 12.68 -0.35 10.72
C LYS A 71 11.85 -1.32 11.54
N SER A 72 12.13 -1.38 12.85
CA SER A 72 11.37 -2.21 13.78
C SER A 72 9.92 -1.75 13.86
N VAL A 73 8.99 -2.70 13.82
CA VAL A 73 7.56 -2.49 14.04
C VAL A 73 7.12 -3.42 15.16
N GLN A 74 6.42 -2.88 16.14
CA GLN A 74 5.98 -3.67 17.29
C GLN A 74 5.06 -4.81 16.85
N GLY A 75 5.31 -6.02 17.33
CA GLY A 75 4.55 -7.22 16.96
C GLY A 75 4.90 -7.81 15.59
N TRP A 76 5.92 -7.30 14.91
CA TRP A 76 6.35 -7.78 13.60
C TRP A 76 7.84 -8.09 13.56
N THR A 77 8.20 -9.12 12.82
CA THR A 77 9.58 -9.37 12.39
C THR A 77 9.73 -9.04 10.92
N SER A 78 10.91 -8.57 10.52
CA SER A 78 11.21 -8.27 9.12
C SER A 78 12.47 -8.99 8.65
N LYS A 79 12.47 -9.38 7.36
CA LYS A 79 13.65 -9.96 6.69
C LYS A 79 13.77 -9.38 5.29
N VAL A 80 14.99 -8.95 4.94
CA VAL A 80 15.34 -8.58 3.56
C VAL A 80 15.87 -9.83 2.87
N ARG A 81 15.37 -10.13 1.68
CA ARG A 81 15.77 -11.29 0.86
C ARG A 81 16.07 -10.83 -0.56
N PRO A 82 17.04 -11.46 -1.24
CA PRO A 82 17.18 -11.31 -2.68
C PRO A 82 15.91 -11.75 -3.39
N ALA A 83 15.58 -11.06 -4.48
CA ALA A 83 14.51 -11.42 -5.40
C ALA A 83 15.07 -11.54 -6.82
N THR A 84 14.24 -11.96 -7.79
CA THR A 84 14.63 -12.08 -9.19
C THR A 84 15.14 -10.74 -9.75
N HIS A 85 15.99 -10.80 -10.76
CA HIS A 85 16.53 -9.62 -11.45
C HIS A 85 17.24 -8.61 -10.54
N LYS A 86 17.98 -9.07 -9.52
CA LYS A 86 18.69 -8.24 -8.53
C LYS A 86 17.79 -7.34 -7.69
N ALA A 87 16.48 -7.55 -7.70
CA ALA A 87 15.55 -6.89 -6.81
C ALA A 87 15.76 -7.33 -5.34
N GLN A 88 15.22 -6.55 -4.42
CA GLN A 88 15.18 -6.88 -3.00
C GLN A 88 13.73 -7.07 -2.57
N ARG A 89 13.49 -8.02 -1.67
CA ARG A 89 12.16 -8.23 -1.08
C ARG A 89 12.25 -8.07 0.41
N VAL A 90 11.44 -7.19 0.96
CA VAL A 90 11.22 -7.15 2.41
C VAL A 90 9.98 -7.98 2.73
N VAL A 91 10.10 -8.84 3.73
CA VAL A 91 9.01 -9.66 4.24
C VAL A 91 8.82 -9.32 5.70
N TRP A 92 7.64 -8.83 6.05
CA TRP A 92 7.19 -8.67 7.42
C TRP A 92 6.27 -9.83 7.77
N THR A 93 6.48 -10.40 8.95
CA THR A 93 5.66 -11.49 9.48
C THR A 93 5.21 -11.09 10.88
N LEU A 94 3.92 -11.17 11.12
CA LEU A 94 3.34 -10.90 12.41
C LEU A 94 3.82 -11.93 13.44
N THR A 95 4.20 -11.45 14.61
CA THR A 95 4.59 -12.28 15.77
C THR A 95 3.73 -11.96 16.99
N GLY A 96 2.94 -10.91 16.90
CA GLY A 96 2.00 -10.47 17.93
C GLY A 96 0.55 -10.88 17.62
N THR A 97 -0.38 -10.17 18.21
CA THR A 97 -1.81 -10.35 17.95
C THR A 97 -2.18 -9.78 16.57
N VAL A 98 -3.01 -10.51 15.84
CA VAL A 98 -3.54 -10.04 14.55
C VAL A 98 -4.31 -8.73 14.77
N PRO A 99 -3.96 -7.65 14.04
CA PRO A 99 -4.69 -6.39 14.16
C PRO A 99 -6.14 -6.55 13.65
N PRO A 100 -7.08 -5.72 14.12
CA PRO A 100 -8.41 -5.67 13.56
C PRO A 100 -8.40 -5.42 12.05
N PHE A 101 -9.38 -5.96 11.32
CA PHE A 101 -9.51 -5.83 9.87
C PHE A 101 -9.39 -4.38 9.38
N ASN A 102 -10.05 -3.44 10.02
CA ASN A 102 -10.12 -2.03 9.65
C ASN A 102 -9.00 -1.16 10.23
N GLN A 103 -7.97 -1.77 10.81
CA GLN A 103 -6.83 -1.03 11.36
C GLN A 103 -5.68 -0.97 10.36
N PRO A 104 -5.18 0.22 10.00
CA PRO A 104 -4.00 0.35 9.15
C PRO A 104 -2.75 -0.15 9.86
N THR A 105 -1.83 -0.70 9.06
CA THR A 105 -0.51 -1.13 9.54
C THR A 105 0.57 -0.38 8.76
N TYR A 106 1.57 0.13 9.49
CA TYR A 106 2.62 0.99 8.98
C TYR A 106 3.98 0.29 9.05
N PHE A 107 4.71 0.28 7.94
CA PHE A 107 6.02 -0.33 7.83
C PHE A 107 7.06 0.72 7.39
N PRO A 108 7.72 1.40 8.35
CA PRO A 108 8.76 2.37 8.01
C PRO A 108 10.01 1.69 7.47
N ILE A 109 10.62 2.28 6.45
CA ILE A 109 11.75 1.74 5.71
C ILE A 109 12.74 2.86 5.44
N THR A 110 14.00 2.67 5.82
CA THR A 110 15.09 3.51 5.29
C THR A 110 15.47 2.97 3.92
N ILE A 111 15.46 3.84 2.90
CA ILE A 111 15.64 3.45 1.51
C ILE A 111 16.60 4.40 0.79
N SER A 112 17.50 3.82 -0.02
CA SER A 112 18.26 4.59 -1.00
C SER A 112 17.48 4.61 -2.31
N TRP A 113 17.05 5.81 -2.72
CA TRP A 113 16.25 6.01 -3.92
C TRP A 113 17.02 5.70 -5.19
N PRO A 114 16.35 5.31 -6.27
CA PRO A 114 16.97 5.21 -7.58
C PRO A 114 17.77 6.45 -7.96
N SER A 115 18.88 6.27 -8.66
CA SER A 115 19.74 7.39 -9.10
C SER A 115 19.15 8.21 -10.24
N THR A 116 18.13 7.68 -10.91
CA THR A 116 17.43 8.35 -12.01
C THR A 116 16.07 8.83 -11.53
N PRO A 117 15.70 10.09 -11.79
CA PRO A 117 14.34 10.57 -11.53
C PRO A 117 13.30 9.78 -12.35
N GLY A 118 12.10 9.59 -11.80
CA GLY A 118 11.03 8.87 -12.47
C GLY A 118 9.97 8.36 -11.52
N ILE A 119 8.99 7.63 -12.04
CA ILE A 119 7.94 6.96 -11.27
C ILE A 119 8.34 5.49 -11.10
N TYR A 120 8.37 5.03 -9.86
CA TYR A 120 8.75 3.66 -9.51
C TYR A 120 7.61 2.96 -8.78
N GLY A 121 7.24 1.79 -9.29
CA GLY A 121 6.24 0.93 -8.65
C GLY A 121 6.84 0.05 -7.57
N LEU A 122 6.07 -0.20 -6.52
CA LEU A 122 6.42 -1.08 -5.41
C LEU A 122 5.37 -2.18 -5.29
N PRO A 123 5.53 -3.32 -5.99
CA PRO A 123 4.59 -4.43 -5.83
C PRO A 123 4.54 -4.93 -4.39
N VAL A 124 3.32 -4.97 -3.83
CA VAL A 124 3.07 -5.41 -2.46
C VAL A 124 2.16 -6.62 -2.48
N THR A 125 2.43 -7.59 -1.62
CA THR A 125 1.56 -8.71 -1.34
C THR A 125 1.15 -8.65 0.13
N GLN A 126 -0.14 -8.66 0.38
CA GLN A 126 -0.76 -8.72 1.69
C GLN A 126 -1.34 -10.10 1.90
N GLN A 127 -1.20 -10.66 3.10
CA GLN A 127 -1.77 -11.94 3.48
C GLN A 127 -2.53 -11.81 4.79
N CYS A 128 -3.70 -12.49 4.87
CA CYS A 128 -4.56 -12.51 6.03
C CYS A 128 -5.11 -13.94 6.18
N ALA A 129 -4.57 -14.73 7.11
CA ALA A 129 -5.00 -16.12 7.38
C ALA A 129 -5.17 -16.98 6.12
N GLY A 130 -4.20 -16.87 5.19
CA GLY A 130 -4.19 -17.65 3.94
C GLY A 130 -4.74 -16.93 2.71
N GLU A 131 -5.61 -15.93 2.85
CA GLU A 131 -5.98 -15.05 1.75
C GLU A 131 -4.80 -14.19 1.31
N VAL A 132 -4.67 -13.96 0.00
CA VAL A 132 -3.54 -13.20 -0.57
C VAL A 132 -4.05 -12.13 -1.52
N ASN A 133 -3.82 -10.87 -1.19
CA ASN A 133 -4.08 -9.72 -2.05
C ASN A 133 -2.76 -9.22 -2.66
N LYS A 134 -2.78 -8.92 -3.96
CA LYS A 134 -1.59 -8.47 -4.71
C LYS A 134 -1.82 -7.06 -5.24
N TRP A 135 -1.21 -6.09 -4.60
CA TRP A 135 -1.19 -4.68 -5.01
C TRP A 135 -0.13 -4.47 -6.09
N ASN A 136 -0.46 -4.78 -7.32
CA ASN A 136 0.49 -4.79 -8.42
C ASN A 136 -0.12 -4.44 -9.79
N VAL A 137 -1.35 -3.94 -9.81
CA VAL A 137 -2.04 -3.55 -11.05
C VAL A 137 -1.71 -2.09 -11.35
N PRO A 138 -1.01 -1.77 -12.46
CA PRO A 138 -0.75 -0.39 -12.84
C PRO A 138 -2.04 0.38 -13.07
N ASP A 139 -2.03 1.68 -12.77
CA ASP A 139 -3.15 2.56 -13.11
C ASP A 139 -3.33 2.59 -14.62
N ALA A 140 -4.59 2.41 -15.03
CA ALA A 140 -5.01 2.46 -16.42
C ALA A 140 -6.43 3.04 -16.51
N PRO A 141 -6.85 3.59 -17.65
CA PRO A 141 -8.24 3.96 -17.88
C PRO A 141 -9.18 2.78 -17.64
N ALA A 142 -10.39 3.06 -17.17
CA ALA A 142 -11.40 2.02 -16.95
C ALA A 142 -11.72 1.27 -18.25
N THR A 143 -11.90 -0.04 -18.13
CA THR A 143 -12.36 -0.94 -19.20
C THR A 143 -13.61 -1.70 -18.71
N ALA A 144 -14.20 -2.53 -19.58
CA ALA A 144 -15.35 -3.36 -19.18
C ALA A 144 -15.00 -4.33 -18.03
N ASP A 145 -13.75 -4.77 -17.96
CA ASP A 145 -13.28 -5.80 -17.03
C ASP A 145 -12.44 -5.24 -15.86
N GLN A 146 -12.08 -3.95 -15.90
CA GLN A 146 -11.23 -3.33 -14.88
C GLN A 146 -11.70 -1.90 -14.57
N PRO A 147 -12.01 -1.59 -13.29
CA PRO A 147 -12.32 -0.22 -12.86
C PRO A 147 -11.06 0.66 -12.90
N SER A 148 -11.27 1.99 -12.84
CA SER A 148 -10.21 2.96 -12.62
C SER A 148 -10.54 3.83 -11.40
N PRO A 149 -9.69 3.85 -10.36
CA PRO A 149 -8.47 3.03 -10.21
C PRO A 149 -8.78 1.53 -10.12
N PRO A 150 -7.79 0.66 -10.41
CA PRO A 150 -7.98 -0.79 -10.28
C PRO A 150 -8.23 -1.19 -8.83
N LEU A 151 -8.82 -2.37 -8.62
CA LEU A 151 -9.15 -2.85 -7.27
C LEU A 151 -7.91 -3.01 -6.37
N TYR A 152 -6.77 -3.41 -6.97
CA TYR A 152 -5.49 -3.60 -6.28
C TYR A 152 -4.39 -2.78 -6.96
N PRO A 153 -4.41 -1.43 -6.85
CA PRO A 153 -3.47 -0.57 -7.55
C PRO A 153 -2.04 -0.81 -7.08
N LEU A 154 -1.10 -0.71 -8.03
CA LEU A 154 0.32 -0.73 -7.73
C LEU A 154 0.72 0.54 -6.97
N PRO A 155 1.24 0.44 -5.73
CA PRO A 155 1.82 1.59 -5.04
C PRO A 155 2.96 2.19 -5.86
N GLN A 156 2.98 3.51 -6.00
CA GLN A 156 3.99 4.21 -6.79
C GLN A 156 4.59 5.37 -6.00
N VAL A 157 5.83 5.70 -6.31
CA VAL A 157 6.54 6.85 -5.79
C VAL A 157 7.19 7.62 -6.93
N GLN A 158 7.06 8.95 -6.89
CA GLN A 158 7.80 9.83 -7.79
C GLN A 158 9.14 10.18 -7.16
N VAL A 159 10.22 9.79 -7.81
CA VAL A 159 11.59 10.19 -7.47
C VAL A 159 11.94 11.44 -8.27
N LEU A 160 12.24 12.53 -7.57
CA LEU A 160 12.55 13.82 -8.13
C LEU A 160 14.05 13.95 -8.44
N ALA A 161 14.39 14.87 -9.35
CA ALA A 161 15.79 15.27 -9.51
C ALA A 161 16.29 15.90 -8.22
N THR A 162 17.55 15.67 -7.88
CA THR A 162 18.21 16.35 -6.75
C THR A 162 18.30 17.83 -7.05
N PRO A 163 17.90 18.73 -6.12
CA PRO A 163 18.02 20.18 -6.30
C PRO A 163 19.47 20.61 -6.49
#